data_6081e8c50a9def0379b55d8f6d7c0c9b
#
_entry.id   6081e8c50a9def0379b55d8f6d7c0c9b
#
_cell.length_a   1.000
_cell.length_b   1.000
_cell.length_c   1.000
_cell.angle_alpha   90.00
_cell.angle_beta   90.00
_cell.angle_gamma   90.00
#
_symmetry.space_group_name_H-M   'P 1'
#
loop_
_entity.id
_entity.type
_entity.pdbx_description
1 polymer ?
#
loop_
_entity_poly.entity_id
_entity_poly.type
_entity_poly.pdbx_seq_one_letter_code
_entity_poly.pdbx_strand_id
1 'polypeptide(L)'
;MQINGRDISPATRPYLIAEMSGNHNRSLERALALVGAAAKSGADAIKLQTYTAETITLDCAAPDFLVEDPKSLWAGRRLYELYEEAHTPWEWHKPIMKHAASLGLDCFSSPFDASAVDFLEELGVPAYKIASFEIIDLPLIRKVAETGKPMILSTGMASVSEIGEALRIAREAGNDQVCLLKCTSTYPATPDSTNLATIPNMRATFGCEVGLSDHTMGSGVAVGAVALGAVVIEKHFTLRRADGGVDSAFSLEPAELRQLREETERAWQALGRVTYGGTSAEEGSRAFRRSLYVAEDIAEGDAFSPRNLRSVRPGYGLAPKHYDVLLGKRVNRALSKGTPVSWDVIA
;
A
#
# COMPACT_ATOMS: atom_id res chain seq x y z
N MET A 1 13.50 -3.96 -6.04
CA MET A 1 14.12 -2.63 -5.85
C MET A 1 14.55 -2.51 -4.39
N GLN A 2 15.64 -1.79 -4.08
CA GLN A 2 16.07 -1.59 -2.68
C GLN A 2 16.28 -0.12 -2.39
N ILE A 3 15.85 0.35 -1.20
CA ILE A 3 16.12 1.70 -0.68
C ILE A 3 16.83 1.54 0.65
N ASN A 4 18.03 2.09 0.80
CA ASN A 4 18.88 1.94 2.00
C ASN A 4 19.00 0.47 2.50
N GLY A 5 19.17 -0.47 1.56
CA GLY A 5 19.30 -1.89 1.88
C GLY A 5 17.98 -2.60 2.24
N ARG A 6 16.88 -1.88 2.31
CA ARG A 6 15.54 -2.46 2.50
C ARG A 6 14.95 -2.90 1.17
N ASP A 7 14.53 -4.15 1.11
CA ASP A 7 13.82 -4.69 -0.05
C ASP A 7 12.40 -4.11 -0.16
N ILE A 8 12.04 -3.66 -1.36
CA ILE A 8 10.72 -3.15 -1.72
C ILE A 8 10.12 -4.15 -2.70
N SER A 9 9.32 -5.07 -2.18
CA SER A 9 8.73 -6.18 -2.93
C SER A 9 7.47 -6.70 -2.23
N PRO A 10 6.68 -7.56 -2.86
CA PRO A 10 5.52 -8.20 -2.22
C PRO A 10 5.87 -9.07 -1.00
N ALA A 11 7.13 -9.48 -0.86
CA ALA A 11 7.60 -10.29 0.27
C ALA A 11 7.80 -9.48 1.56
N THR A 12 7.82 -8.15 1.47
CA THR A 12 8.01 -7.23 2.58
C THR A 12 6.75 -6.40 2.83
N ARG A 13 6.59 -5.92 4.07
CA ARG A 13 5.47 -5.00 4.37
C ARG A 13 5.55 -3.75 3.48
N PRO A 14 4.40 -3.16 3.10
CA PRO A 14 4.39 -1.98 2.24
C PRO A 14 5.25 -0.84 2.78
N TYR A 15 6.00 -0.20 1.88
CA TYR A 15 6.83 0.96 2.17
C TYR A 15 5.94 2.21 2.21
N LEU A 16 5.86 2.86 3.38
CA LEU A 16 4.99 4.01 3.59
C LEU A 16 5.77 5.31 3.53
N ILE A 17 5.43 6.16 2.57
CA ILE A 17 6.03 7.47 2.33
C ILE A 17 5.06 8.55 2.82
N ALA A 18 5.52 9.36 3.78
CA ALA A 18 4.83 10.59 4.16
C ALA A 18 5.32 11.74 3.28
N GLU A 19 4.45 12.32 2.46
CA GLU A 19 4.74 13.47 1.62
C GLU A 19 4.57 14.76 2.40
N MET A 20 5.66 15.49 2.62
CA MET A 20 5.63 16.78 3.31
C MET A 20 5.05 17.87 2.43
N SER A 21 5.44 17.91 1.15
CA SER A 21 5.06 18.98 0.23
C SER A 21 5.22 20.38 0.84
N GLY A 22 4.33 21.31 0.57
CA GLY A 22 4.31 22.65 1.16
C GLY A 22 3.74 22.77 2.59
N ASN A 23 3.42 21.65 3.27
CA ASN A 23 2.80 21.64 4.60
C ASN A 23 3.70 22.15 5.73
N HIS A 24 4.97 22.43 5.43
CA HIS A 24 5.90 23.13 6.33
C HIS A 24 5.50 24.60 6.56
N ASN A 25 4.59 25.16 5.76
CA ASN A 25 4.09 26.54 5.91
C ASN A 25 5.21 27.57 6.09
N ARG A 26 6.28 27.47 5.29
CA ARG A 26 7.48 28.33 5.32
C ARG A 26 8.20 28.38 6.69
N SER A 27 8.15 27.30 7.47
CA SER A 27 8.83 27.17 8.75
C SER A 27 9.67 25.90 8.80
N LEU A 28 10.99 26.06 8.98
CA LEU A 28 11.91 24.93 9.19
C LEU A 28 11.56 24.16 10.48
N GLU A 29 11.17 24.87 11.55
CA GLU A 29 10.75 24.22 12.79
C GLU A 29 9.54 23.29 12.56
N ARG A 30 8.56 23.77 11.77
CA ARG A 30 7.41 22.96 11.41
C ARG A 30 7.80 21.78 10.50
N ALA A 31 8.72 21.97 9.56
CA ALA A 31 9.26 20.89 8.74
C ALA A 31 9.89 19.79 9.60
N LEU A 32 10.72 20.16 10.56
CA LEU A 32 11.34 19.21 11.51
C LEU A 32 10.28 18.53 12.41
N ALA A 33 9.26 19.25 12.84
CA ALA A 33 8.13 18.67 13.59
C ALA A 33 7.35 17.65 12.75
N LEU A 34 7.14 17.92 11.44
CA LEU A 34 6.52 16.98 10.50
C LEU A 34 7.35 15.69 10.37
N VAL A 35 8.67 15.79 10.24
CA VAL A 35 9.57 14.63 10.22
C VAL A 35 9.40 13.78 11.49
N GLY A 36 9.44 14.43 12.67
CA GLY A 36 9.24 13.76 13.96
C GLY A 36 7.88 13.08 14.09
N ALA A 37 6.82 13.73 13.60
CA ALA A 37 5.48 13.17 13.62
C ALA A 37 5.32 12.00 12.64
N ALA A 38 5.89 12.07 11.44
CA ALA A 38 5.90 10.98 10.46
C ALA A 38 6.60 9.74 11.03
N ALA A 39 7.78 9.90 11.64
CA ALA A 39 8.51 8.82 12.29
C ALA A 39 7.68 8.14 13.38
N LYS A 40 7.09 8.92 14.29
CA LYS A 40 6.24 8.42 15.38
C LYS A 40 4.96 7.73 14.88
N SER A 41 4.51 8.08 13.68
CA SER A 41 3.34 7.49 13.05
C SER A 41 3.67 6.23 12.22
N GLY A 42 4.95 5.84 12.15
CA GLY A 42 5.38 4.60 11.51
C GLY A 42 5.60 4.72 10.00
N ALA A 43 5.80 5.92 9.47
CA ALA A 43 6.31 6.09 8.11
C ALA A 43 7.69 5.43 7.96
N ASP A 44 8.01 4.97 6.76
CA ASP A 44 9.33 4.46 6.41
C ASP A 44 10.20 5.58 5.81
N ALA A 45 9.55 6.55 5.17
CA ALA A 45 10.22 7.71 4.59
C ALA A 45 9.41 8.99 4.76
N ILE A 46 10.13 10.11 4.75
CA ILE A 46 9.59 11.44 4.50
C ILE A 46 10.08 11.90 3.12
N LYS A 47 9.15 12.41 2.30
CA LYS A 47 9.47 12.93 0.96
C LYS A 47 9.35 14.44 0.94
N LEU A 48 10.30 15.08 0.27
CA LEU A 48 10.35 16.50 -0.01
C LEU A 48 10.09 16.78 -1.48
N GLN A 49 9.99 18.05 -1.81
CA GLN A 49 9.97 18.56 -3.19
C GLN A 49 11.12 19.57 -3.35
N THR A 50 11.93 19.38 -4.39
CA THR A 50 13.12 20.20 -4.65
C THR A 50 12.95 20.96 -5.93
N TYR A 51 12.54 22.20 -5.83
CA TYR A 51 12.40 23.18 -6.89
C TYR A 51 12.51 24.60 -6.32
N THR A 52 12.68 25.59 -7.20
CA THR A 52 12.36 26.98 -6.93
C THR A 52 11.24 27.39 -7.87
N ALA A 53 10.57 28.55 -7.63
CA ALA A 53 9.54 29.01 -8.54
C ALA A 53 10.09 29.18 -9.96
N GLU A 54 11.35 29.63 -10.10
CA GLU A 54 12.04 29.82 -11.39
C GLU A 54 12.34 28.51 -12.12
N THR A 55 12.55 27.40 -11.40
CA THR A 55 12.91 26.12 -12.05
C THR A 55 11.68 25.32 -12.49
N ILE A 56 10.50 25.61 -11.95
CA ILE A 56 9.27 24.88 -12.24
C ILE A 56 8.29 25.67 -13.15
N THR A 57 8.36 26.99 -13.15
CA THR A 57 7.49 27.85 -13.96
C THR A 57 8.18 29.18 -14.30
N LEU A 58 7.47 30.09 -14.96
CA LEU A 58 7.96 31.42 -15.28
C LEU A 58 7.20 32.50 -14.49
N ASP A 59 7.89 33.56 -14.06
CA ASP A 59 7.24 34.75 -13.53
C ASP A 59 6.58 35.54 -14.67
N CYS A 60 5.39 35.11 -15.05
CA CYS A 60 4.66 35.62 -16.20
C CYS A 60 3.19 35.87 -15.85
N ALA A 61 2.64 36.97 -16.36
CA ALA A 61 1.24 37.33 -16.17
C ALA A 61 0.30 36.81 -17.31
N ALA A 62 0.83 36.02 -18.24
CA ALA A 62 0.00 35.45 -19.30
C ALA A 62 -1.02 34.45 -18.72
N PRO A 63 -2.20 34.30 -19.36
CA PRO A 63 -3.28 33.43 -18.84
C PRO A 63 -2.84 32.00 -18.56
N ASP A 64 -1.97 31.41 -19.36
CA ASP A 64 -1.46 30.02 -19.18
C ASP A 64 -0.76 29.80 -17.82
N PHE A 65 -0.33 30.86 -17.14
CA PHE A 65 0.31 30.81 -15.82
C PHE A 65 -0.64 31.14 -14.67
N LEU A 66 -1.95 31.13 -14.92
CA LEU A 66 -3.01 31.32 -13.92
C LEU A 66 -3.78 30.01 -13.73
N VAL A 67 -4.08 29.64 -12.49
CA VAL A 67 -4.95 28.50 -12.19
C VAL A 67 -6.40 28.90 -12.44
N GLU A 68 -6.94 28.56 -13.60
CA GLU A 68 -8.28 28.97 -14.03
C GLU A 68 -9.41 28.05 -13.54
N ASP A 69 -9.14 26.79 -13.22
CA ASP A 69 -10.17 25.83 -12.76
C ASP A 69 -10.81 26.30 -11.44
N PRO A 70 -12.09 26.71 -11.46
CA PRO A 70 -12.77 27.21 -10.25
C PRO A 70 -12.97 26.14 -9.17
N LYS A 71 -12.78 24.86 -9.48
CA LYS A 71 -12.85 23.75 -8.53
C LYS A 71 -11.50 23.47 -7.88
N SER A 72 -10.42 24.04 -8.37
CA SER A 72 -9.09 23.89 -7.79
C SER A 72 -9.02 24.59 -6.43
N LEU A 73 -8.30 23.99 -5.47
CA LEU A 73 -7.96 24.64 -4.19
C LEU A 73 -7.15 25.93 -4.38
N TRP A 74 -6.50 26.07 -5.53
CA TRP A 74 -5.61 27.18 -5.87
C TRP A 74 -6.20 28.11 -6.95
N ALA A 75 -7.51 28.02 -7.22
CA ALA A 75 -8.19 28.81 -8.25
C ALA A 75 -7.86 30.30 -8.12
N GLY A 76 -7.56 30.94 -9.27
CA GLY A 76 -7.24 32.36 -9.37
C GLY A 76 -5.81 32.74 -8.93
N ARG A 77 -4.97 31.78 -8.54
CA ARG A 77 -3.57 32.04 -8.19
C ARG A 77 -2.66 31.95 -9.41
N ARG A 78 -1.61 32.77 -9.43
CA ARG A 78 -0.50 32.63 -10.37
C ARG A 78 0.37 31.45 -9.96
N LEU A 79 0.81 30.63 -10.92
CA LEU A 79 1.66 29.46 -10.66
C LEU A 79 2.95 29.86 -9.94
N TYR A 80 3.59 30.94 -10.38
CA TYR A 80 4.84 31.41 -9.75
C TYR A 80 4.67 31.73 -8.27
N GLU A 81 3.63 32.49 -7.90
CA GLU A 81 3.34 32.86 -6.51
C GLU A 81 2.97 31.63 -5.66
N LEU A 82 2.26 30.66 -6.26
CA LEU A 82 1.91 29.42 -5.59
C LEU A 82 3.18 28.58 -5.29
N TYR A 83 4.07 28.44 -6.25
CA TYR A 83 5.31 27.70 -6.08
C TYR A 83 6.31 28.41 -5.18
N GLU A 84 6.36 29.74 -5.20
CA GLU A 84 7.16 30.53 -4.26
C GLU A 84 6.69 30.33 -2.81
N GLU A 85 5.40 30.16 -2.58
CA GLU A 85 4.86 29.83 -1.25
C GLU A 85 5.14 28.37 -0.84
N ALA A 86 4.99 27.43 -1.79
CA ALA A 86 4.97 26.01 -1.53
C ALA A 86 6.36 25.36 -1.47
N HIS A 87 7.38 25.94 -2.13
CA HIS A 87 8.70 25.32 -2.24
C HIS A 87 9.37 25.12 -0.89
N THR A 88 10.16 24.05 -0.79
CA THR A 88 11.05 23.83 0.36
C THR A 88 12.38 24.53 0.07
N PRO A 89 12.78 25.57 0.85
CA PRO A 89 14.08 26.21 0.68
C PRO A 89 15.22 25.18 0.67
N TRP A 90 16.12 25.29 -0.29
CA TRP A 90 17.17 24.27 -0.50
C TRP A 90 18.09 24.09 0.70
N GLU A 91 18.38 25.16 1.42
CA GLU A 91 19.15 25.12 2.67
C GLU A 91 18.49 24.32 3.80
N TRP A 92 17.19 24.03 3.71
CA TRP A 92 16.48 23.23 4.70
C TRP A 92 16.64 21.71 4.49
N HIS A 93 16.99 21.27 3.28
CA HIS A 93 17.10 19.85 2.97
C HIS A 93 18.11 19.15 3.88
N LYS A 94 19.31 19.70 4.03
CA LYS A 94 20.35 19.10 4.88
C LYS A 94 19.93 18.93 6.35
N PRO A 95 19.42 19.95 7.07
CA PRO A 95 18.91 19.77 8.43
C PRO A 95 17.71 18.81 8.50
N ILE A 96 16.79 18.82 7.53
CA ILE A 96 15.65 17.88 7.48
C ILE A 96 16.14 16.45 7.31
N MET A 97 17.03 16.18 6.35
CA MET A 97 17.60 14.85 6.11
C MET A 97 18.37 14.33 7.33
N LYS A 98 19.16 15.20 7.97
CA LYS A 98 19.89 14.85 9.21
C LYS A 98 18.90 14.46 10.33
N HIS A 99 17.83 15.21 10.48
CA HIS A 99 16.80 14.90 11.49
C HIS A 99 16.07 13.59 11.17
N ALA A 100 15.65 13.37 9.93
CA ALA A 100 15.05 12.12 9.47
C ALA A 100 15.95 10.90 9.76
N ALA A 101 17.24 10.99 9.38
CA ALA A 101 18.21 9.93 9.64
C ALA A 101 18.39 9.63 11.15
N SER A 102 18.35 10.65 12.02
CA SER A 102 18.42 10.45 13.47
C SER A 102 17.22 9.72 14.05
N LEU A 103 16.11 9.66 13.32
CA LEU A 103 14.87 8.97 13.69
C LEU A 103 14.66 7.64 12.94
N GLY A 104 15.63 7.23 12.11
CA GLY A 104 15.57 6.01 11.30
C GLY A 104 14.61 6.11 10.11
N LEU A 105 14.27 7.33 9.67
CA LEU A 105 13.48 7.58 8.47
C LEU A 105 14.40 7.77 7.26
N ASP A 106 14.04 7.15 6.13
CA ASP A 106 14.59 7.56 4.84
C ASP A 106 14.08 8.97 4.50
N CYS A 107 14.93 9.78 3.86
CA CYS A 107 14.55 11.08 3.35
C CYS A 107 15.05 11.24 1.92
N PHE A 108 14.14 11.48 1.01
CA PHE A 108 14.42 11.74 -0.41
C PHE A 108 13.45 12.78 -0.96
N SER A 109 13.60 13.13 -2.22
CA SER A 109 12.85 14.22 -2.80
C SER A 109 12.39 13.95 -4.23
N SER A 110 11.42 14.73 -4.69
CA SER A 110 11.12 14.91 -6.10
C SER A 110 11.93 16.08 -6.63
N PRO A 111 12.89 15.87 -7.57
CA PRO A 111 13.47 16.94 -8.37
C PRO A 111 12.48 17.35 -9.47
N PHE A 112 12.48 18.63 -9.82
CA PHE A 112 11.65 19.16 -10.90
C PHE A 112 12.48 19.71 -12.07
N ASP A 113 13.81 19.71 -11.91
CA ASP A 113 14.76 20.10 -12.95
C ASP A 113 16.13 19.44 -12.73
N ALA A 114 17.03 19.66 -13.68
CA ALA A 114 18.37 19.07 -13.65
C ALA A 114 19.23 19.56 -12.48
N SER A 115 19.08 20.83 -12.07
CA SER A 115 19.88 21.39 -10.98
C SER A 115 19.46 20.82 -9.63
N ALA A 116 18.16 20.49 -9.47
CA ALA A 116 17.67 19.81 -8.29
C ALA A 116 18.24 18.38 -8.16
N VAL A 117 18.47 17.69 -9.27
CA VAL A 117 19.13 16.36 -9.25
C VAL A 117 20.58 16.51 -8.77
N ASP A 118 21.33 17.46 -9.32
CA ASP A 118 22.72 17.71 -8.91
C ASP A 118 22.83 18.05 -7.42
N PHE A 119 21.95 18.92 -6.93
CA PHE A 119 21.87 19.27 -5.51
C PHE A 119 21.54 18.07 -4.61
N LEU A 120 20.59 17.22 -5.02
CA LEU A 120 20.21 16.03 -4.25
C LEU A 120 21.31 14.95 -4.27
N GLU A 121 22.12 14.87 -5.34
CA GLU A 121 23.31 14.02 -5.38
C GLU A 121 24.37 14.48 -4.37
N GLU A 122 24.61 15.77 -4.25
CA GLU A 122 25.53 16.33 -3.23
C GLU A 122 25.05 15.99 -1.80
N LEU A 123 23.74 15.92 -1.58
CA LEU A 123 23.17 15.55 -0.29
C LEU A 123 23.15 14.05 -0.03
N GLY A 124 23.34 13.22 -1.05
CA GLY A 124 23.39 11.76 -0.92
C GLY A 124 22.04 11.12 -0.67
N VAL A 125 20.96 11.57 -1.33
CA VAL A 125 19.63 10.96 -1.20
C VAL A 125 19.65 9.48 -1.55
N PRO A 126 18.84 8.62 -0.85
CA PRO A 126 18.84 7.17 -1.10
C PRO A 126 17.99 6.75 -2.30
N ALA A 127 17.11 7.61 -2.80
CA ALA A 127 16.18 7.35 -3.89
C ALA A 127 15.67 8.65 -4.49
N TYR A 128 15.05 8.57 -5.65
CA TYR A 128 14.40 9.68 -6.34
C TYR A 128 12.91 9.43 -6.58
N LYS A 129 12.12 10.50 -6.54
CA LYS A 129 10.73 10.49 -6.95
C LYS A 129 10.53 11.36 -8.18
N ILE A 130 9.88 10.81 -9.21
CA ILE A 130 9.35 11.59 -10.34
C ILE A 130 7.87 11.80 -10.12
N ALA A 131 7.42 13.03 -10.03
CA ALA A 131 6.01 13.33 -9.83
C ALA A 131 5.20 13.10 -11.12
N SER A 132 3.87 13.09 -11.01
CA SER A 132 3.00 12.70 -12.13
C SER A 132 3.11 13.64 -13.34
N PHE A 133 3.30 14.93 -13.10
CA PHE A 133 3.41 15.93 -14.17
C PHE A 133 4.75 15.81 -14.92
N GLU A 134 5.79 15.30 -14.27
CA GLU A 134 7.15 15.15 -14.80
C GLU A 134 7.40 13.79 -15.48
N ILE A 135 6.40 12.89 -15.52
CA ILE A 135 6.59 11.56 -16.15
C ILE A 135 6.88 11.66 -17.66
N ILE A 136 6.52 12.76 -18.29
CA ILE A 136 6.80 13.06 -19.70
C ILE A 136 8.11 13.83 -19.91
N ASP A 137 8.77 14.27 -18.84
CA ASP A 137 10.07 14.94 -18.92
C ASP A 137 11.18 13.90 -19.03
N LEU A 138 11.34 13.37 -20.24
CA LEU A 138 12.33 12.31 -20.51
C LEU A 138 13.77 12.75 -20.25
N PRO A 139 14.19 14.02 -20.49
CA PRO A 139 15.50 14.51 -20.08
C PRO A 139 15.74 14.43 -18.56
N LEU A 140 14.77 14.84 -17.74
CA LEU A 140 14.84 14.75 -16.29
C LEU A 140 14.93 13.28 -15.83
N ILE A 141 14.09 12.43 -16.40
CA ILE A 141 14.08 10.98 -16.09
C ILE A 141 15.43 10.35 -16.42
N ARG A 142 16.04 10.67 -17.58
CA ARG A 142 17.36 10.20 -17.96
C ARG A 142 18.41 10.63 -16.94
N LYS A 143 18.44 11.91 -16.58
CA LYS A 143 19.41 12.44 -15.61
C LYS A 143 19.28 11.77 -14.25
N VAL A 144 18.07 11.56 -13.76
CA VAL A 144 17.83 10.81 -12.51
C VAL A 144 18.28 9.35 -12.65
N ALA A 145 17.98 8.68 -13.76
CA ALA A 145 18.36 7.29 -13.99
C ALA A 145 19.87 7.08 -14.03
N GLU A 146 20.62 8.03 -14.60
CA GLU A 146 22.09 8.01 -14.66
C GLU A 146 22.77 8.04 -13.28
N THR A 147 22.06 8.43 -12.22
CA THR A 147 22.55 8.33 -10.84
C THR A 147 22.66 6.87 -10.35
N GLY A 148 22.00 5.92 -11.01
CA GLY A 148 21.91 4.51 -10.62
C GLY A 148 21.10 4.23 -9.35
N LYS A 149 20.50 5.25 -8.75
CA LYS A 149 19.68 5.13 -7.52
C LYS A 149 18.24 4.68 -7.83
N PRO A 150 17.54 4.06 -6.87
CA PRO A 150 16.15 3.69 -7.00
C PRO A 150 15.26 4.87 -7.41
N MET A 151 14.34 4.63 -8.34
CA MET A 151 13.41 5.61 -8.85
C MET A 151 11.97 5.20 -8.58
N ILE A 152 11.16 6.12 -8.07
CA ILE A 152 9.73 5.94 -7.86
C ILE A 152 9.00 6.94 -8.78
N LEU A 153 8.21 6.46 -9.75
CA LEU A 153 7.53 7.28 -10.74
C LEU A 153 6.02 7.25 -10.54
N SER A 154 5.40 8.39 -10.31
CA SER A 154 3.93 8.51 -10.32
C SER A 154 3.39 8.61 -11.75
N THR A 155 2.27 7.93 -12.01
CA THR A 155 1.71 7.75 -13.35
C THR A 155 0.37 8.46 -13.57
N GLY A 156 0.06 9.47 -12.77
CA GLY A 156 -1.16 10.25 -12.93
C GLY A 156 -1.24 10.86 -14.33
N MET A 157 -2.42 10.78 -14.96
CA MET A 157 -2.72 11.29 -16.32
C MET A 157 -1.97 10.58 -17.46
N ALA A 158 -0.88 9.86 -17.18
CA ALA A 158 -0.04 9.25 -18.21
C ALA A 158 -0.73 8.10 -18.92
N SER A 159 -0.57 8.06 -20.23
CA SER A 159 -0.95 6.93 -21.07
C SER A 159 0.05 5.76 -20.92
N VAL A 160 -0.35 4.56 -21.37
CA VAL A 160 0.53 3.38 -21.39
C VAL A 160 1.82 3.65 -22.18
N SER A 161 1.74 4.41 -23.29
CA SER A 161 2.91 4.76 -24.10
C SER A 161 3.87 5.69 -23.37
N GLU A 162 3.39 6.72 -22.70
CA GLU A 162 4.22 7.65 -21.93
C GLU A 162 4.92 6.96 -20.75
N ILE A 163 4.22 6.08 -20.03
CA ILE A 163 4.84 5.25 -18.99
C ILE A 163 5.92 4.33 -19.60
N GLY A 164 5.61 3.73 -20.75
CA GLY A 164 6.56 2.87 -21.47
C GLY A 164 7.80 3.63 -21.91
N GLU A 165 7.67 4.88 -22.39
CA GLU A 165 8.79 5.75 -22.77
C GLU A 165 9.64 6.12 -21.57
N ALA A 166 9.03 6.52 -20.45
CA ALA A 166 9.74 6.82 -19.21
C ALA A 166 10.58 5.63 -18.71
N LEU A 167 10.00 4.43 -18.70
CA LEU A 167 10.72 3.20 -18.32
C LEU A 167 11.82 2.83 -19.31
N ARG A 168 11.60 3.00 -20.61
CA ARG A 168 12.61 2.75 -21.63
C ARG A 168 13.81 3.67 -21.44
N ILE A 169 13.58 4.97 -21.21
CA ILE A 169 14.65 5.94 -20.95
C ILE A 169 15.43 5.59 -19.69
N ALA A 170 14.76 5.19 -18.60
CA ALA A 170 15.44 4.78 -17.37
C ALA A 170 16.34 3.55 -17.62
N ARG A 171 15.83 2.54 -18.32
CA ARG A 171 16.59 1.32 -18.67
C ARG A 171 17.75 1.59 -19.64
N GLU A 172 17.56 2.45 -20.64
CA GLU A 172 18.63 2.86 -21.56
C GLU A 172 19.77 3.58 -20.84
N ALA A 173 19.45 4.30 -19.75
CA ALA A 173 20.43 4.91 -18.85
C ALA A 173 21.05 3.91 -17.86
N GLY A 174 20.70 2.62 -17.93
CA GLY A 174 21.27 1.55 -17.11
C GLY A 174 20.58 1.36 -15.76
N ASN A 175 19.35 1.90 -15.56
CA ASN A 175 18.65 1.81 -14.28
C ASN A 175 17.35 1.00 -14.39
N ASP A 176 17.36 -0.21 -13.81
CA ASP A 176 16.20 -1.10 -13.70
C ASP A 176 15.52 -1.00 -12.31
N GLN A 177 16.04 -0.20 -11.38
CA GLN A 177 15.49 -0.06 -10.04
C GLN A 177 14.32 0.93 -10.03
N VAL A 178 13.21 0.57 -10.67
CA VAL A 178 12.04 1.43 -10.86
C VAL A 178 10.81 0.82 -10.19
N CYS A 179 10.07 1.66 -9.44
CA CYS A 179 8.72 1.38 -8.94
C CYS A 179 7.75 2.41 -9.53
N LEU A 180 6.66 1.95 -10.12
CA LEU A 180 5.58 2.81 -10.60
C LEU A 180 4.53 3.01 -9.50
N LEU A 181 4.03 4.23 -9.32
CA LEU A 181 2.88 4.47 -8.46
C LEU A 181 1.65 4.78 -9.31
N LYS A 182 0.62 3.93 -9.22
CA LYS A 182 -0.71 4.36 -9.68
C LYS A 182 -1.08 5.64 -8.94
N CYS A 183 -1.51 6.64 -9.68
CA CYS A 183 -1.85 7.93 -9.11
C CYS A 183 -3.11 8.50 -9.77
N THR A 184 -3.89 9.27 -9.03
CA THR A 184 -4.95 10.14 -9.54
C THR A 184 -4.61 11.56 -9.13
N SER A 185 -4.22 12.39 -10.12
CA SER A 185 -3.71 13.76 -9.87
C SER A 185 -4.84 14.78 -9.78
N THR A 186 -5.78 14.54 -8.86
CA THR A 186 -6.80 15.50 -8.40
C THR A 186 -6.66 15.64 -6.87
N TYR A 187 -6.90 16.84 -6.34
CA TYR A 187 -6.59 17.21 -4.98
C TYR A 187 -7.78 17.85 -4.25
N PRO A 188 -8.59 17.11 -3.44
CA PRO A 188 -8.48 15.66 -3.21
C PRO A 188 -8.97 14.81 -4.41
N ALA A 189 -8.52 13.55 -4.47
CA ALA A 189 -9.10 12.56 -5.33
C ALA A 189 -10.33 11.90 -4.67
N THR A 190 -11.27 11.42 -5.48
CA THR A 190 -12.40 10.62 -4.99
C THR A 190 -12.10 9.12 -5.13
N PRO A 191 -12.60 8.24 -4.26
CA PRO A 191 -12.33 6.81 -4.33
C PRO A 191 -12.71 6.17 -5.68
N ASP A 192 -13.81 6.60 -6.30
CA ASP A 192 -14.29 6.10 -7.58
C ASP A 192 -13.40 6.47 -8.77
N SER A 193 -12.56 7.51 -8.61
CA SER A 193 -11.59 7.93 -9.64
C SER A 193 -10.25 7.19 -9.58
N THR A 194 -9.99 6.41 -8.53
CA THR A 194 -8.66 5.82 -8.29
C THR A 194 -8.33 4.61 -9.17
N ASN A 195 -9.34 3.86 -9.64
CA ASN A 195 -9.16 2.72 -10.54
C ASN A 195 -8.06 1.74 -10.09
N LEU A 196 -8.14 1.26 -8.86
CA LEU A 196 -7.09 0.40 -8.25
C LEU A 196 -6.80 -0.89 -9.03
N ALA A 197 -7.76 -1.39 -9.84
CA ALA A 197 -7.53 -2.53 -10.73
C ALA A 197 -6.38 -2.31 -11.73
N THR A 198 -5.95 -1.05 -11.92
CA THR A 198 -4.79 -0.70 -12.73
C THR A 198 -3.47 -1.20 -12.11
N ILE A 199 -3.37 -1.38 -10.78
CA ILE A 199 -2.15 -1.79 -10.08
C ILE A 199 -1.62 -3.15 -10.57
N PRO A 200 -2.39 -4.25 -10.51
CA PRO A 200 -1.93 -5.52 -11.03
C PRO A 200 -1.72 -5.51 -12.55
N ASN A 201 -2.50 -4.73 -13.30
CA ASN A 201 -2.30 -4.57 -14.74
C ASN A 201 -0.96 -3.87 -15.06
N MET A 202 -0.63 -2.78 -14.37
CA MET A 202 0.67 -2.09 -14.51
C MET A 202 1.84 -3.04 -14.24
N ARG A 203 1.76 -3.84 -13.16
CA ARG A 203 2.80 -4.82 -12.83
C ARG A 203 2.99 -5.83 -13.97
N ALA A 204 1.90 -6.38 -14.50
CA ALA A 204 1.94 -7.34 -15.60
C ALA A 204 2.45 -6.72 -16.92
N THR A 205 2.05 -5.46 -17.19
CA THR A 205 2.40 -4.76 -18.44
C THR A 205 3.86 -4.32 -18.46
N PHE A 206 4.38 -3.78 -17.37
CA PHE A 206 5.67 -3.11 -17.33
C PHE A 206 6.80 -3.94 -16.67
N GLY A 207 6.45 -5.02 -15.96
CA GLY A 207 7.41 -5.93 -15.35
C GLY A 207 8.24 -5.30 -14.24
N CYS A 208 7.67 -4.34 -13.50
CA CYS A 208 8.32 -3.67 -12.37
C CYS A 208 7.40 -3.65 -11.13
N GLU A 209 7.93 -3.24 -9.98
CA GLU A 209 7.13 -3.06 -8.78
C GLU A 209 6.13 -1.91 -8.94
N VAL A 210 4.98 -2.05 -8.29
CA VAL A 210 3.91 -1.06 -8.37
C VAL A 210 3.40 -0.73 -6.97
N GLY A 211 3.14 0.55 -6.73
CA GLY A 211 2.53 1.10 -5.54
C GLY A 211 1.38 2.05 -5.86
N LEU A 212 1.02 2.86 -4.88
CA LEU A 212 -0.03 3.87 -4.97
C LEU A 212 0.49 5.22 -4.43
N SER A 213 0.30 6.31 -5.18
CA SER A 213 0.31 7.68 -4.69
C SER A 213 -1.15 8.12 -4.53
N ASP A 214 -1.58 8.29 -3.27
CA ASP A 214 -3.00 8.39 -2.92
C ASP A 214 -3.36 9.77 -2.39
N HIS A 215 -4.24 10.47 -3.12
CA HIS A 215 -4.79 11.79 -2.76
C HIS A 215 -6.22 11.70 -2.22
N THR A 216 -6.75 10.50 -1.98
CA THR A 216 -8.07 10.34 -1.35
C THR A 216 -8.02 10.58 0.15
N MET A 217 -9.14 10.89 0.76
CA MET A 217 -9.23 10.99 2.21
C MET A 217 -9.29 9.60 2.86
N GLY A 218 -8.71 9.48 4.05
CA GLY A 218 -8.71 8.24 4.82
C GLY A 218 -7.73 7.17 4.31
N SER A 219 -7.87 5.92 4.78
CA SER A 219 -6.96 4.80 4.54
C SER A 219 -7.51 3.71 3.62
N GLY A 220 -8.83 3.69 3.36
CA GLY A 220 -9.50 2.57 2.70
C GLY A 220 -8.98 2.26 1.29
N VAL A 221 -8.68 3.30 0.50
CA VAL A 221 -8.14 3.16 -0.86
C VAL A 221 -6.73 2.55 -0.82
N ALA A 222 -5.88 3.03 0.07
CA ALA A 222 -4.52 2.51 0.22
C ALA A 222 -4.50 1.05 0.72
N VAL A 223 -5.40 0.67 1.63
CA VAL A 223 -5.59 -0.73 2.07
C VAL A 223 -6.02 -1.62 0.90
N GLY A 224 -6.99 -1.15 0.09
CA GLY A 224 -7.40 -1.83 -1.14
C GLY A 224 -6.26 -1.99 -2.15
N ALA A 225 -5.40 -0.98 -2.28
CA ALA A 225 -4.22 -1.04 -3.16
C ALA A 225 -3.22 -2.12 -2.71
N VAL A 226 -2.97 -2.24 -1.40
CA VAL A 226 -2.12 -3.31 -0.84
C VAL A 226 -2.70 -4.68 -1.14
N ALA A 227 -4.02 -4.85 -1.01
CA ALA A 227 -4.70 -6.10 -1.37
C ALA A 227 -4.54 -6.45 -2.86
N LEU A 228 -4.38 -5.45 -3.72
CA LEU A 228 -4.09 -5.61 -5.15
C LEU A 228 -2.58 -5.65 -5.47
N GLY A 229 -1.74 -5.72 -4.45
CA GLY A 229 -0.31 -5.94 -4.58
C GLY A 229 0.55 -4.67 -4.58
N ALA A 230 0.04 -3.52 -4.16
CA ALA A 230 0.88 -2.33 -3.99
C ALA A 230 1.96 -2.56 -2.93
N VAL A 231 3.21 -2.27 -3.27
CA VAL A 231 4.38 -2.43 -2.39
C VAL A 231 4.84 -1.11 -1.78
N VAL A 232 4.39 0.02 -2.32
CA VAL A 232 4.66 1.39 -1.86
C VAL A 232 3.34 2.12 -1.72
N ILE A 233 3.17 2.85 -0.63
CA ILE A 233 2.04 3.77 -0.42
C ILE A 233 2.62 5.15 -0.10
N GLU A 234 2.23 6.15 -0.89
CA GLU A 234 2.58 7.55 -0.68
C GLU A 234 1.31 8.35 -0.35
N LYS A 235 1.37 9.15 0.72
CA LYS A 235 0.27 10.05 1.13
C LYS A 235 0.82 11.38 1.62
N HIS A 236 0.15 12.48 1.26
CA HIS A 236 0.40 13.79 1.84
C HIS A 236 0.17 13.78 3.35
N PHE A 237 1.02 14.50 4.06
CA PHE A 237 1.06 14.50 5.52
C PHE A 237 1.18 15.91 6.10
N THR A 238 0.39 16.21 7.11
CA THR A 238 0.45 17.48 7.87
C THR A 238 0.32 17.22 9.36
N LEU A 239 0.69 18.18 10.20
CA LEU A 239 0.48 18.08 11.66
C LEU A 239 -1.00 18.19 12.01
N ARG A 240 -1.70 19.19 11.45
CA ARG A 240 -3.14 19.41 11.57
C ARG A 240 -3.64 20.13 10.33
N ARG A 241 -4.71 19.65 9.72
CA ARG A 241 -5.36 20.30 8.59
C ARG A 241 -5.84 21.72 8.92
N ALA A 242 -6.27 21.93 10.16
CA ALA A 242 -6.73 23.23 10.66
C ALA A 242 -5.64 24.31 10.69
N ASP A 243 -4.35 23.94 10.65
CA ASP A 243 -3.25 24.89 10.58
C ASP A 243 -3.14 25.58 9.21
N GLY A 244 -3.86 25.09 8.20
CA GLY A 244 -3.76 25.56 6.83
C GLY A 244 -2.47 25.11 6.13
N GLY A 245 -2.28 25.62 4.91
CA GLY A 245 -1.15 25.27 4.03
C GLY A 245 -1.66 24.81 2.67
N VAL A 246 -0.78 24.83 1.68
CA VAL A 246 -1.16 24.62 0.26
C VAL A 246 -1.77 23.25 -0.01
N ASP A 247 -1.37 22.20 0.75
CA ASP A 247 -1.81 20.82 0.56
C ASP A 247 -2.48 20.22 1.81
N SER A 248 -2.68 21.01 2.86
CA SER A 248 -3.15 20.51 4.15
C SER A 248 -4.55 19.88 4.06
N ALA A 249 -5.43 20.42 3.23
CA ALA A 249 -6.83 20.02 3.17
C ALA A 249 -7.05 18.53 2.86
N PHE A 250 -6.18 17.92 2.07
CA PHE A 250 -6.24 16.50 1.70
C PHE A 250 -5.13 15.65 2.33
N SER A 251 -4.28 16.23 3.18
CA SER A 251 -3.20 15.56 3.88
C SER A 251 -3.70 14.76 5.09
N LEU A 252 -3.04 13.64 5.39
CA LEU A 252 -3.27 12.89 6.62
C LEU A 252 -2.65 13.60 7.84
N GLU A 253 -3.34 13.49 8.96
CA GLU A 253 -2.81 13.86 10.27
C GLU A 253 -2.09 12.67 10.95
N PRO A 254 -1.29 12.89 12.02
CA PRO A 254 -0.47 11.82 12.62
C PRO A 254 -1.23 10.57 13.06
N ALA A 255 -2.45 10.72 13.58
CA ALA A 255 -3.28 9.58 13.98
C ALA A 255 -3.75 8.77 12.76
N GLU A 256 -4.11 9.45 11.68
CA GLU A 256 -4.56 8.84 10.43
C GLU A 256 -3.41 8.12 9.72
N LEU A 257 -2.20 8.69 9.72
CA LEU A 257 -1.01 8.04 9.15
C LEU A 257 -0.63 6.78 9.93
N ARG A 258 -0.75 6.80 11.26
CA ARG A 258 -0.54 5.61 12.10
C ARG A 258 -1.57 4.53 11.79
N GLN A 259 -2.84 4.89 11.71
CA GLN A 259 -3.89 3.96 11.30
C GLN A 259 -3.61 3.38 9.91
N LEU A 260 -3.21 4.21 8.96
CA LEU A 260 -2.84 3.75 7.62
C LEU A 260 -1.71 2.72 7.67
N ARG A 261 -0.65 2.96 8.47
CA ARG A 261 0.46 1.99 8.67
C ARG A 261 -0.06 0.66 9.18
N GLU A 262 -0.86 0.69 10.24
CA GLU A 262 -1.39 -0.52 10.86
C GLU A 262 -2.29 -1.30 9.90
N GLU A 263 -3.21 -0.64 9.22
CA GLU A 263 -4.17 -1.30 8.33
C GLU A 263 -3.53 -1.81 7.04
N THR A 264 -2.55 -1.10 6.48
CA THR A 264 -1.82 -1.59 5.30
C THR A 264 -0.94 -2.80 5.64
N GLU A 265 -0.32 -2.82 6.81
CA GLU A 265 0.46 -3.98 7.28
C GLU A 265 -0.45 -5.19 7.55
N ARG A 266 -1.60 -4.99 8.21
CA ARG A 266 -2.61 -6.05 8.41
C ARG A 266 -3.12 -6.60 7.09
N ALA A 267 -3.42 -5.74 6.12
CA ALA A 267 -3.86 -6.15 4.79
C ALA A 267 -2.79 -7.02 4.11
N TRP A 268 -1.53 -6.59 4.14
CA TRP A 268 -0.41 -7.35 3.58
C TRP A 268 -0.24 -8.72 4.27
N GLN A 269 -0.28 -8.79 5.60
CA GLN A 269 -0.21 -10.05 6.35
C GLN A 269 -1.38 -10.99 6.00
N ALA A 270 -2.56 -10.44 5.75
CA ALA A 270 -3.77 -11.19 5.44
C ALA A 270 -3.79 -11.77 4.01
N LEU A 271 -2.95 -11.29 3.09
CA LEU A 271 -2.88 -11.82 1.71
C LEU A 271 -2.54 -13.30 1.68
N GLY A 272 -1.59 -13.73 2.48
CA GLY A 272 -1.22 -15.12 2.61
C GLY A 272 -1.00 -15.82 1.26
N ARG A 273 -1.48 -17.06 1.16
CA ARG A 273 -1.45 -17.88 -0.07
C ARG A 273 -2.78 -18.61 -0.25
N VAL A 274 -3.10 -18.99 -1.47
CA VAL A 274 -4.26 -19.85 -1.73
C VAL A 274 -4.11 -21.16 -0.95
N THR A 275 -5.01 -21.40 0.00
CA THR A 275 -4.98 -22.56 0.89
C THR A 275 -6.40 -23.07 1.14
N TYR A 276 -6.58 -24.38 0.98
CA TYR A 276 -7.79 -25.09 1.31
C TYR A 276 -7.45 -26.19 2.35
N GLY A 277 -8.46 -26.65 3.10
CA GLY A 277 -8.31 -27.75 4.05
C GLY A 277 -7.99 -27.32 5.49
N GLY A 278 -7.93 -26.02 5.74
CA GLY A 278 -7.66 -25.45 7.07
C GLY A 278 -6.18 -25.18 7.32
N THR A 279 -5.95 -24.28 8.24
CA THR A 279 -4.61 -23.87 8.71
C THR A 279 -4.18 -24.70 9.92
N SER A 280 -2.91 -24.64 10.29
CA SER A 280 -2.42 -25.24 11.54
C SER A 280 -3.11 -24.70 12.80
N ALA A 281 -3.50 -23.42 12.77
CA ALA A 281 -4.26 -22.79 13.85
C ALA A 281 -5.67 -23.37 14.03
N GLU A 282 -6.25 -23.94 12.97
CA GLU A 282 -7.59 -24.56 12.98
C GLU A 282 -7.57 -26.07 13.30
N GLU A 283 -6.38 -26.66 13.47
CA GLU A 283 -6.26 -28.13 13.67
C GLU A 283 -7.03 -28.61 14.91
N GLY A 284 -6.93 -27.87 16.03
CA GLY A 284 -7.70 -28.14 17.23
C GLY A 284 -9.22 -28.01 17.03
N SER A 285 -9.65 -27.16 16.10
CA SER A 285 -11.07 -26.94 15.80
C SER A 285 -11.71 -28.12 15.02
N ARG A 286 -10.90 -29.00 14.43
CA ARG A 286 -11.37 -30.20 13.73
C ARG A 286 -12.16 -31.12 14.65
N ALA A 287 -11.78 -31.18 15.93
CA ALA A 287 -12.51 -31.95 16.94
C ALA A 287 -13.98 -31.54 17.09
N PHE A 288 -14.32 -30.30 16.75
CA PHE A 288 -15.70 -29.80 16.81
C PHE A 288 -16.51 -30.03 15.53
N ARG A 289 -15.97 -30.74 14.54
CA ARG A 289 -16.73 -31.17 13.35
C ARG A 289 -17.78 -32.19 13.77
N ARG A 290 -18.81 -32.34 12.94
CA ARG A 290 -19.80 -33.39 13.12
C ARG A 290 -19.28 -34.73 12.62
N SER A 291 -19.64 -35.79 13.32
CA SER A 291 -19.46 -37.17 12.89
C SER A 291 -20.63 -38.03 13.37
N LEU A 292 -20.64 -39.29 12.99
CA LEU A 292 -21.70 -40.20 13.31
C LEU A 292 -21.45 -40.88 14.68
N TYR A 293 -22.46 -40.80 15.53
CA TYR A 293 -22.46 -41.36 16.88
C TYR A 293 -23.68 -42.19 17.14
N VAL A 294 -23.52 -43.21 18.01
CA VAL A 294 -24.60 -43.95 18.62
C VAL A 294 -25.40 -43.01 19.54
N ALA A 295 -26.67 -42.80 19.28
CA ALA A 295 -27.56 -41.90 20.01
C ALA A 295 -28.37 -42.62 21.11
N GLU A 296 -28.59 -43.93 20.95
CA GLU A 296 -29.22 -44.87 21.91
C GLU A 296 -28.47 -46.19 21.83
N ASP A 297 -28.42 -46.93 22.92
CA ASP A 297 -27.76 -48.23 22.97
C ASP A 297 -28.25 -49.19 21.89
N ILE A 298 -27.36 -49.92 21.26
CA ILE A 298 -27.67 -50.88 20.19
C ILE A 298 -27.16 -52.25 20.62
N ALA A 299 -27.99 -53.29 20.62
CA ALA A 299 -27.59 -54.66 20.88
C ALA A 299 -26.87 -55.26 19.66
N GLU A 300 -25.96 -56.23 19.92
CA GLU A 300 -25.33 -57.02 18.85
C GLU A 300 -26.38 -57.59 17.89
N GLY A 301 -26.17 -57.46 16.60
CA GLY A 301 -27.09 -57.89 15.54
C GLY A 301 -28.20 -56.93 15.20
N ASP A 302 -28.44 -55.87 16.02
CA ASP A 302 -29.44 -54.86 15.70
C ASP A 302 -28.96 -53.91 14.58
N ALA A 303 -29.92 -53.24 13.93
CA ALA A 303 -29.61 -52.38 12.82
C ALA A 303 -29.51 -50.91 13.24
N PHE A 304 -28.66 -50.13 12.54
CA PHE A 304 -28.69 -48.67 12.61
C PHE A 304 -29.98 -48.12 12.05
N SER A 305 -30.54 -47.15 12.76
CA SER A 305 -31.81 -46.48 12.45
C SER A 305 -31.73 -44.99 12.71
N PRO A 306 -32.64 -44.15 12.22
CA PRO A 306 -32.67 -42.72 12.52
C PRO A 306 -32.76 -42.39 14.02
N ARG A 307 -33.21 -43.37 14.85
CA ARG A 307 -33.32 -43.19 16.29
C ARG A 307 -32.00 -43.36 17.01
N ASN A 308 -31.20 -44.39 16.65
CA ASN A 308 -30.00 -44.79 17.33
C ASN A 308 -28.68 -44.26 16.65
N LEU A 309 -28.75 -43.74 15.42
CA LEU A 309 -27.63 -43.16 14.68
C LEU A 309 -27.86 -41.65 14.46
N ARG A 310 -26.91 -40.81 14.88
CA ARG A 310 -27.05 -39.37 14.72
C ARG A 310 -25.74 -38.73 14.27
N SER A 311 -25.87 -37.69 13.45
CA SER A 311 -24.76 -36.78 13.13
C SER A 311 -24.67 -35.69 14.19
N VAL A 312 -23.65 -35.75 15.04
CA VAL A 312 -23.43 -34.81 16.16
C VAL A 312 -21.95 -34.42 16.26
N ARG A 313 -21.63 -33.48 17.10
CA ARG A 313 -20.26 -33.23 17.57
C ARG A 313 -19.96 -34.15 18.73
N PRO A 314 -18.68 -34.59 18.90
CA PRO A 314 -17.43 -34.22 18.22
C PRO A 314 -17.14 -35.03 16.94
N GLY A 315 -15.98 -34.78 16.33
CA GLY A 315 -15.58 -35.29 15.03
C GLY A 315 -14.75 -36.59 15.06
N TYR A 316 -15.01 -37.52 15.96
CA TYR A 316 -14.20 -38.73 16.12
C TYR A 316 -14.80 -39.98 15.44
N GLY A 317 -16.05 -39.93 15.02
CA GLY A 317 -16.71 -41.00 14.28
C GLY A 317 -16.61 -40.80 12.76
N LEU A 318 -17.25 -41.69 12.01
CA LEU A 318 -17.38 -41.61 10.55
C LEU A 318 -18.01 -40.28 10.12
N ALA A 319 -17.60 -39.77 8.96
CA ALA A 319 -18.13 -38.54 8.42
C ALA A 319 -19.66 -38.66 8.14
N PRO A 320 -20.45 -37.58 8.35
CA PRO A 320 -21.90 -37.59 8.15
C PRO A 320 -22.38 -38.07 6.77
N LYS A 321 -21.55 -37.94 5.74
CA LYS A 321 -21.82 -38.42 4.38
C LYS A 321 -22.11 -39.94 4.30
N HIS A 322 -21.73 -40.68 5.33
CA HIS A 322 -21.95 -42.14 5.40
C HIS A 322 -23.27 -42.52 6.12
N TYR A 323 -24.07 -41.52 6.54
CA TYR A 323 -25.29 -41.74 7.33
C TYR A 323 -26.24 -42.69 6.62
N ASP A 324 -26.63 -42.41 5.38
CA ASP A 324 -27.60 -43.20 4.63
C ASP A 324 -27.09 -44.60 4.31
N VAL A 325 -25.78 -44.75 4.10
CA VAL A 325 -25.14 -46.06 3.86
C VAL A 325 -25.18 -46.97 5.10
N LEU A 326 -25.17 -46.38 6.29
CA LEU A 326 -25.20 -47.11 7.57
C LEU A 326 -26.61 -47.50 7.99
N LEU A 327 -27.64 -46.74 7.59
CA LEU A 327 -29.03 -47.09 7.93
C LEU A 327 -29.38 -48.51 7.44
N GLY A 328 -29.93 -49.34 8.36
CA GLY A 328 -30.30 -50.72 8.10
C GLY A 328 -29.12 -51.72 8.17
N LYS A 329 -27.86 -51.29 8.26
CA LYS A 329 -26.70 -52.19 8.52
C LYS A 329 -26.71 -52.66 9.97
N ARG A 330 -26.39 -53.95 10.17
CA ARG A 330 -26.32 -54.56 11.51
C ARG A 330 -24.99 -54.32 12.17
N VAL A 331 -24.98 -54.19 13.50
CA VAL A 331 -23.76 -54.09 14.28
C VAL A 331 -23.23 -55.47 14.69
N ASN A 332 -21.94 -55.63 14.71
CA ASN A 332 -21.23 -56.89 15.06
C ASN A 332 -20.96 -57.04 16.55
N ARG A 333 -21.31 -56.05 17.35
CA ARG A 333 -21.18 -56.03 18.83
C ARG A 333 -22.17 -55.02 19.42
N ALA A 334 -22.45 -55.15 20.72
CA ALA A 334 -23.21 -54.13 21.43
C ALA A 334 -22.49 -52.79 21.46
N LEU A 335 -23.21 -51.69 21.20
CA LEU A 335 -22.68 -50.32 21.19
C LEU A 335 -23.49 -49.45 22.16
N SER A 336 -22.78 -48.78 23.06
CA SER A 336 -23.40 -47.84 24.01
C SER A 336 -23.59 -46.45 23.39
N LYS A 337 -24.61 -45.73 23.86
CA LYS A 337 -24.83 -44.32 23.56
C LYS A 337 -23.53 -43.50 23.77
N GLY A 338 -23.21 -42.66 22.81
CA GLY A 338 -21.98 -41.86 22.82
C GLY A 338 -20.76 -42.54 22.17
N THR A 339 -20.91 -43.79 21.67
CA THR A 339 -19.85 -44.44 20.89
C THR A 339 -19.69 -43.79 19.53
N PRO A 340 -18.50 -43.32 19.12
CA PRO A 340 -18.26 -42.88 17.75
C PRO A 340 -18.35 -44.09 16.80
N VAL A 341 -19.12 -43.92 15.71
CA VAL A 341 -19.27 -45.02 14.75
C VAL A 341 -18.05 -45.09 13.83
N SER A 342 -17.53 -46.30 13.67
CA SER A 342 -16.44 -46.65 12.76
C SER A 342 -16.83 -47.83 11.88
N TRP A 343 -16.09 -48.12 10.81
CA TRP A 343 -16.42 -49.23 9.90
C TRP A 343 -16.26 -50.62 10.55
N ASP A 344 -15.48 -50.77 11.60
CA ASP A 344 -15.21 -52.02 12.31
C ASP A 344 -16.40 -52.51 13.17
N VAL A 345 -17.40 -51.65 13.41
CA VAL A 345 -18.60 -52.04 14.19
C VAL A 345 -19.72 -52.64 13.32
N ILE A 346 -19.54 -52.70 12.00
CA ILE A 346 -20.53 -53.19 11.05
C ILE A 346 -20.33 -54.68 10.81
N ALA A 347 -21.45 -55.43 10.85
CA ALA A 347 -21.48 -56.90 10.60
C ALA A 347 -21.33 -57.20 9.11
#